data_2339c02ac16b69d02693d75f5be3cbeb
#
_entry.id   2339c02ac16b69d02693d75f5be3cbeb
#
_cell.length_a   1.000
_cell.length_b   1.000
_cell.length_c   1.000
_cell.angle_alpha   90.00
_cell.angle_beta   90.00
_cell.angle_gamma   90.00
#
_symmetry.space_group_name_H-M   'P 1'
#
loop_
_entity.id
_entity.type
_entity.pdbx_description
1 polymer ?
#
loop_
_entity_poly.entity_id
_entity_poly.type
_entity_poly.pdbx_seq_one_letter_code
_entity_poly.pdbx_strand_id
1 'polypeptide(L)'
;MDQILQWFEANVGKIIFLLVAIVAALLITKGLARVMRKVLDRTDMPSASIFINIMRVLVWILAASIVLQPVFGISPTTLMTALGVGGIAVSLGLKDTVANVISGFGLMLGKVIQPGDLVSVAGTAGVVKDITWRQTVVRERNGNEMVIPNSVLNTASLEKLTPSNEGCVTMTFTAKAGSDPAHVTEAVKRAVATATAEFAQPGSEPLVKLTGFSPYGIEVQVLAFTRDGVFLSTMRDAMARAIAGCEFVEQRAAVGE
;
A
#
# COMPACT_ATOMS: atom_id res chain seq x y z
N MET A 1 69.93 9.94 -8.81
CA MET A 1 69.48 9.42 -7.49
C MET A 1 68.95 10.56 -6.61
N ASP A 2 69.62 11.71 -6.64
CA ASP A 2 69.29 12.86 -5.80
C ASP A 2 67.91 13.51 -6.07
N GLN A 3 67.44 13.52 -7.32
CA GLN A 3 66.10 14.05 -7.67
C GLN A 3 64.94 13.20 -7.10
N ILE A 4 65.15 11.90 -7.03
CA ILE A 4 64.16 10.97 -6.48
C ILE A 4 64.07 11.13 -4.96
N LEU A 5 65.23 11.27 -4.29
CA LEU A 5 65.31 11.47 -2.85
C LEU A 5 64.66 12.81 -2.46
N GLN A 6 64.98 13.90 -3.15
CA GLN A 6 64.39 15.22 -2.92
C GLN A 6 62.88 15.23 -3.14
N TRP A 7 62.37 14.51 -4.15
CA TRP A 7 60.93 14.37 -4.39
C TRP A 7 60.27 13.60 -3.25
N PHE A 8 60.90 12.53 -2.75
CA PHE A 8 60.40 11.75 -1.63
C PHE A 8 60.34 12.59 -0.34
N GLU A 9 61.38 13.34 -0.02
CA GLU A 9 61.44 14.23 1.14
C GLU A 9 60.34 15.30 1.08
N ALA A 10 60.12 15.90 -0.08
CA ALA A 10 59.09 16.89 -0.29
C ALA A 10 57.65 16.36 -0.18
N ASN A 11 57.44 15.04 -0.42
CA ASN A 11 56.09 14.44 -0.44
C ASN A 11 55.88 13.43 0.67
N VAL A 12 56.82 13.21 1.57
CA VAL A 12 56.72 12.25 2.67
C VAL A 12 55.44 12.43 3.50
N GLY A 13 55.10 13.68 3.84
CA GLY A 13 53.89 13.98 4.59
C GLY A 13 52.59 13.58 3.87
N LYS A 14 52.54 13.82 2.54
CA LYS A 14 51.40 13.42 1.71
C LYS A 14 51.28 11.92 1.59
N ILE A 15 52.40 11.21 1.47
CA ILE A 15 52.46 9.75 1.38
C ILE A 15 51.97 9.12 2.70
N ILE A 16 52.47 9.64 3.83
CA ILE A 16 52.06 9.16 5.16
C ILE A 16 50.55 9.44 5.34
N PHE A 17 50.08 10.62 5.00
CA PHE A 17 48.65 10.95 5.11
C PHE A 17 47.76 10.01 4.27
N LEU A 18 48.18 9.72 3.01
CA LEU A 18 47.48 8.80 2.13
C LEU A 18 47.43 7.38 2.71
N LEU A 19 48.58 6.88 3.21
CA LEU A 19 48.66 5.57 3.83
C LEU A 19 47.75 5.45 5.07
N VAL A 20 47.80 6.47 5.94
CA VAL A 20 46.94 6.53 7.12
C VAL A 20 45.45 6.55 6.75
N ALA A 21 45.08 7.34 5.74
CA ALA A 21 43.70 7.40 5.25
C ALA A 21 43.23 6.05 4.67
N ILE A 22 44.06 5.38 3.88
CA ILE A 22 43.75 4.05 3.33
C ILE A 22 43.59 3.01 4.46
N VAL A 23 44.53 2.99 5.40
CA VAL A 23 44.46 2.05 6.54
C VAL A 23 43.20 2.32 7.37
N ALA A 24 42.92 3.58 7.66
CA ALA A 24 41.70 3.97 8.38
C ALA A 24 40.44 3.53 7.63
N ALA A 25 40.35 3.78 6.32
CA ALA A 25 39.21 3.33 5.50
C ALA A 25 39.05 1.83 5.49
N LEU A 26 40.13 1.06 5.40
CA LEU A 26 40.12 -0.41 5.49
C LEU A 26 39.64 -0.89 6.85
N LEU A 27 40.13 -0.30 7.94
CA LEU A 27 39.72 -0.67 9.30
C LEU A 27 38.25 -0.37 9.54
N ILE A 28 37.79 0.83 9.13
CA ILE A 28 36.37 1.26 9.22
C ILE A 28 35.51 0.29 8.40
N THR A 29 35.88 0.04 7.15
CA THR A 29 35.13 -0.88 6.26
C THR A 29 35.03 -2.29 6.84
N LYS A 30 36.16 -2.84 7.37
CA LYS A 30 36.16 -4.14 8.02
C LYS A 30 35.33 -4.15 9.29
N GLY A 31 35.43 -3.11 10.10
CA GLY A 31 34.64 -2.95 11.33
C GLY A 31 33.13 -2.92 11.06
N LEU A 32 32.71 -1.99 10.17
CA LEU A 32 31.32 -1.86 9.79
C LEU A 32 30.78 -3.14 9.11
N ALA A 33 31.54 -3.75 8.21
CA ALA A 33 31.13 -4.99 7.58
C ALA A 33 30.93 -6.12 8.59
N ARG A 34 31.75 -6.19 9.66
CA ARG A 34 31.62 -7.19 10.72
C ARG A 34 30.34 -6.94 11.55
N VAL A 35 30.08 -5.68 11.92
CA VAL A 35 28.86 -5.29 12.64
C VAL A 35 27.61 -5.56 11.79
N MET A 36 27.62 -5.13 10.53
CA MET A 36 26.50 -5.36 9.62
C MET A 36 26.19 -6.85 9.42
N ARG A 37 27.20 -7.69 9.19
CA ARG A 37 27.00 -9.15 9.10
C ARG A 37 26.34 -9.69 10.36
N LYS A 38 26.86 -9.34 11.55
CA LYS A 38 26.31 -9.80 12.82
C LYS A 38 24.85 -9.39 13.04
N VAL A 39 24.42 -8.25 12.49
CA VAL A 39 23.03 -7.76 12.58
C VAL A 39 22.16 -8.43 11.50
N LEU A 40 22.65 -8.50 10.25
CA LEU A 40 21.86 -9.03 9.13
C LEU A 40 21.73 -10.56 9.17
N ASP A 41 22.76 -11.28 9.67
CA ASP A 41 22.68 -12.76 9.82
C ASP A 41 21.60 -13.18 10.84
N ARG A 42 21.13 -12.25 11.69
CA ARG A 42 20.01 -12.49 12.63
C ARG A 42 18.63 -12.30 12.02
N THR A 43 18.55 -11.76 10.79
CA THR A 43 17.29 -11.34 10.16
C THR A 43 16.92 -12.14 8.92
N ASP A 44 17.54 -13.30 8.66
CA ASP A 44 17.30 -14.17 7.47
C ASP A 44 17.21 -13.40 6.13
N MET A 45 17.95 -12.29 6.01
CA MET A 45 17.92 -11.46 4.80
C MET A 45 18.79 -12.05 3.69
N PRO A 46 18.23 -12.44 2.53
CA PRO A 46 18.97 -13.12 1.45
C PRO A 46 20.08 -12.29 0.79
N SER A 47 20.21 -10.99 1.09
CA SER A 47 21.06 -10.05 0.34
C SER A 47 21.91 -9.13 1.23
N ALA A 48 22.40 -9.62 2.37
CA ALA A 48 23.29 -8.87 3.25
C ALA A 48 24.51 -8.27 2.54
N SER A 49 25.01 -8.96 1.51
CA SER A 49 26.18 -8.53 0.72
C SER A 49 25.96 -7.20 -0.03
N ILE A 50 24.75 -6.92 -0.51
CA ILE A 50 24.43 -5.66 -1.22
C ILE A 50 24.61 -4.48 -0.29
N PHE A 51 24.06 -4.53 0.91
CA PHE A 51 24.16 -3.46 1.91
C PHE A 51 25.61 -3.22 2.32
N ILE A 52 26.38 -4.29 2.53
CA ILE A 52 27.81 -4.20 2.84
C ILE A 52 28.59 -3.56 1.70
N ASN A 53 28.29 -3.88 0.44
CA ASN A 53 28.96 -3.31 -0.71
C ASN A 53 28.61 -1.82 -0.89
N ILE A 54 27.35 -1.44 -0.72
CA ILE A 54 26.93 -0.02 -0.76
C ILE A 54 27.68 0.78 0.32
N MET A 55 27.68 0.27 1.56
CA MET A 55 28.39 0.91 2.68
C MET A 55 29.91 1.02 2.40
N ARG A 56 30.52 -0.01 1.81
CA ARG A 56 31.92 0.02 1.40
C ARG A 56 32.20 1.13 0.40
N VAL A 57 31.36 1.24 -0.65
CA VAL A 57 31.48 2.31 -1.65
C VAL A 57 31.39 3.69 -0.99
N LEU A 58 30.44 3.91 -0.10
CA LEU A 58 30.31 5.18 0.63
C LEU A 58 31.53 5.53 1.46
N VAL A 59 32.09 4.57 2.20
CA VAL A 59 33.32 4.77 2.99
C VAL A 59 34.50 5.14 2.08
N TRP A 60 34.66 4.48 0.93
CA TRP A 60 35.71 4.81 -0.01
C TRP A 60 35.55 6.16 -0.71
N ILE A 61 34.32 6.56 -1.02
CA ILE A 61 34.01 7.90 -1.54
C ILE A 61 34.41 8.98 -0.51
N LEU A 62 34.05 8.78 0.76
CA LEU A 62 34.43 9.71 1.85
C LEU A 62 35.94 9.75 2.04
N ALA A 63 36.63 8.62 2.05
CA ALA A 63 38.09 8.57 2.17
C ALA A 63 38.77 9.28 1.00
N ALA A 64 38.29 9.06 -0.22
CA ALA A 64 38.80 9.78 -1.41
C ALA A 64 38.60 11.29 -1.28
N SER A 65 37.44 11.77 -0.81
CA SER A 65 37.15 13.19 -0.61
C SER A 65 38.10 13.83 0.39
N ILE A 66 38.46 13.15 1.47
CA ILE A 66 39.38 13.64 2.50
C ILE A 66 40.82 13.74 1.97
N VAL A 67 41.24 12.81 1.11
CA VAL A 67 42.60 12.71 0.57
C VAL A 67 42.84 13.67 -0.60
N LEU A 68 41.78 14.06 -1.31
CA LEU A 68 41.86 14.75 -2.60
C LEU A 68 42.65 16.09 -2.52
N GLN A 69 42.37 16.92 -1.52
CA GLN A 69 43.03 18.23 -1.38
C GLN A 69 44.44 18.15 -0.78
N PRO A 70 44.69 17.47 0.36
CA PRO A 70 46.03 17.52 0.97
C PRO A 70 47.05 16.72 0.19
N VAL A 71 46.65 15.69 -0.58
CA VAL A 71 47.62 14.86 -1.35
C VAL A 71 47.73 15.33 -2.79
N PHE A 72 46.60 15.58 -3.45
CA PHE A 72 46.57 15.87 -4.88
C PHE A 72 46.38 17.35 -5.21
N GLY A 73 46.10 18.22 -4.21
CA GLY A 73 45.82 19.63 -4.42
C GLY A 73 44.53 19.94 -5.15
N ILE A 74 43.66 18.91 -5.32
CA ILE A 74 42.41 19.05 -6.02
C ILE A 74 41.30 19.43 -5.01
N SER A 75 40.59 20.51 -5.31
CA SER A 75 39.48 20.94 -4.46
C SER A 75 38.41 19.83 -4.37
N PRO A 76 37.97 19.42 -3.18
CA PRO A 76 36.89 18.45 -3.01
C PRO A 76 35.53 18.96 -3.49
N THR A 77 35.42 20.27 -3.79
CA THR A 77 34.16 20.90 -4.24
C THR A 77 33.63 20.27 -5.51
N THR A 78 34.50 19.96 -6.48
CA THR A 78 34.09 19.29 -7.74
C THR A 78 33.48 17.91 -7.49
N LEU A 79 34.12 17.13 -6.60
CA LEU A 79 33.60 15.81 -6.21
C LEU A 79 32.27 15.95 -5.44
N MET A 80 32.20 16.91 -4.52
CA MET A 80 30.96 17.18 -3.75
C MET A 80 29.82 17.62 -4.65
N THR A 81 30.07 18.43 -5.67
CA THR A 81 29.06 18.82 -6.65
C THR A 81 28.57 17.62 -7.45
N ALA A 82 29.46 16.76 -7.93
CA ALA A 82 29.11 15.55 -8.65
C ALA A 82 28.30 14.58 -7.77
N LEU A 83 28.72 14.41 -6.52
CA LEU A 83 27.99 13.61 -5.53
C LEU A 83 26.62 14.21 -5.20
N GLY A 84 26.50 15.53 -5.17
CA GLY A 84 25.23 16.24 -4.96
C GLY A 84 24.22 15.93 -6.08
N VAL A 85 24.67 16.06 -7.34
CA VAL A 85 23.82 15.73 -8.52
C VAL A 85 23.45 14.24 -8.52
N GLY A 86 24.42 13.35 -8.27
CA GLY A 86 24.17 11.91 -8.13
C GLY A 86 23.23 11.59 -6.98
N GLY A 87 23.36 12.30 -5.86
CA GLY A 87 22.49 12.17 -4.69
C GLY A 87 21.04 12.53 -4.99
N ILE A 88 20.79 13.55 -5.80
CA ILE A 88 19.44 13.91 -6.27
C ILE A 88 18.85 12.76 -7.09
N ALA A 89 19.60 12.19 -8.03
CA ALA A 89 19.13 11.07 -8.84
C ALA A 89 18.76 9.85 -7.98
N VAL A 90 19.64 9.50 -7.01
CA VAL A 90 19.38 8.40 -6.05
C VAL A 90 18.16 8.72 -5.18
N SER A 91 18.03 9.96 -4.70
CA SER A 91 16.89 10.39 -3.87
C SER A 91 15.57 10.26 -4.61
N LEU A 92 15.53 10.66 -5.89
CA LEU A 92 14.35 10.50 -6.75
C LEU A 92 14.00 9.01 -6.96
N GLY A 93 15.01 8.16 -7.16
CA GLY A 93 14.82 6.71 -7.28
C GLY A 93 14.31 6.03 -6.01
N LEU A 94 14.62 6.60 -4.82
CA LEU A 94 14.20 6.06 -3.53
C LEU A 94 12.91 6.70 -2.98
N LYS A 95 12.37 7.70 -3.66
CA LYS A 95 11.22 8.51 -3.21
C LYS A 95 10.07 7.65 -2.69
N ASP A 96 9.63 6.66 -3.48
CA ASP A 96 8.48 5.83 -3.13
C ASP A 96 8.79 4.88 -1.95
N THR A 97 10.02 4.40 -1.86
CA THR A 97 10.45 3.60 -0.72
C THR A 97 10.40 4.40 0.57
N VAL A 98 10.94 5.62 0.56
CA VAL A 98 10.91 6.54 1.71
C VAL A 98 9.47 6.91 2.07
N ALA A 99 8.64 7.23 1.07
CA ALA A 99 7.23 7.54 1.28
C ALA A 99 6.49 6.37 1.97
N ASN A 100 6.70 5.14 1.53
CA ASN A 100 6.10 3.96 2.15
C ASN A 100 6.54 3.76 3.59
N VAL A 101 7.84 3.97 3.89
CA VAL A 101 8.37 3.85 5.25
C VAL A 101 7.74 4.90 6.17
N ILE A 102 7.75 6.16 5.76
CA ILE A 102 7.19 7.27 6.56
C ILE A 102 5.69 7.04 6.78
N SER A 103 4.95 6.66 5.74
CA SER A 103 3.52 6.35 5.83
C SER A 103 3.26 5.16 6.77
N GLY A 104 4.06 4.09 6.69
CA GLY A 104 3.95 2.94 7.57
C GLY A 104 4.15 3.31 9.04
N PHE A 105 5.16 4.11 9.35
CA PHE A 105 5.34 4.64 10.71
C PHE A 105 4.16 5.52 11.14
N GLY A 106 3.66 6.37 10.25
CA GLY A 106 2.49 7.22 10.52
C GLY A 106 1.24 6.39 10.86
N LEU A 107 0.95 5.35 10.08
CA LEU A 107 -0.17 4.43 10.31
C LEU A 107 -0.05 3.71 11.64
N MET A 108 1.15 3.17 11.97
CA MET A 108 1.39 2.42 13.20
C MET A 108 1.35 3.32 14.45
N LEU A 109 2.03 4.47 14.43
CA LEU A 109 2.07 5.40 15.56
C LEU A 109 0.74 6.12 15.77
N GLY A 110 0.11 6.53 14.68
CA GLY A 110 -1.20 7.21 14.71
C GLY A 110 -2.37 6.28 15.00
N LYS A 111 -2.16 4.95 14.95
CA LYS A 111 -3.21 3.94 15.11
C LYS A 111 -4.42 4.20 14.22
N VAL A 112 -4.16 4.75 13.02
CA VAL A 112 -5.21 5.08 12.05
C VAL A 112 -5.98 3.82 11.67
N ILE A 113 -5.24 2.72 11.44
CA ILE A 113 -5.77 1.37 11.28
C ILE A 113 -4.94 0.40 12.11
N GLN A 114 -5.53 -0.73 12.48
CA GLN A 114 -4.89 -1.79 13.26
C GLN A 114 -5.20 -3.14 12.64
N PRO A 115 -4.32 -4.15 12.83
CA PRO A 115 -4.67 -5.53 12.49
C PRO A 115 -5.99 -5.93 13.15
N GLY A 116 -6.90 -6.48 12.35
CA GLY A 116 -8.28 -6.80 12.75
C GLY A 116 -9.32 -5.74 12.38
N ASP A 117 -8.91 -4.52 12.02
CA ASP A 117 -9.86 -3.51 11.52
C ASP A 117 -10.42 -3.93 10.15
N LEU A 118 -11.70 -3.70 9.97
CA LEU A 118 -12.39 -3.88 8.69
C LEU A 118 -12.35 -2.55 7.92
N VAL A 119 -11.74 -2.55 6.75
CA VAL A 119 -11.47 -1.32 6.00
C VAL A 119 -11.86 -1.45 4.53
N SER A 120 -12.19 -0.32 3.93
CA SER A 120 -12.28 -0.15 2.48
C SER A 120 -11.31 0.94 2.04
N VAL A 121 -10.40 0.59 1.14
CA VAL A 121 -9.38 1.50 0.63
C VAL A 121 -8.90 1.07 -0.75
N ALA A 122 -8.72 2.03 -1.65
CA ALA A 122 -8.20 1.80 -3.00
C ALA A 122 -8.94 0.69 -3.78
N GLY A 123 -10.25 0.56 -3.58
CA GLY A 123 -11.08 -0.46 -4.23
C GLY A 123 -11.04 -1.85 -3.59
N THR A 124 -10.28 -2.02 -2.51
CA THR A 124 -10.20 -3.25 -1.72
C THR A 124 -10.98 -3.08 -0.42
N ALA A 125 -11.85 -4.02 -0.10
CA ALA A 125 -12.55 -4.10 1.18
C ALA A 125 -12.23 -5.42 1.88
N GLY A 126 -11.89 -5.36 3.18
CA GLY A 126 -11.55 -6.55 3.94
C GLY A 126 -10.92 -6.25 5.29
N VAL A 127 -10.44 -7.28 5.96
CA VAL A 127 -9.83 -7.20 7.27
C VAL A 127 -8.33 -6.96 7.13
N VAL A 128 -7.81 -5.96 7.84
CA VAL A 128 -6.37 -5.72 7.94
C VAL A 128 -5.72 -6.91 8.63
N LYS A 129 -4.88 -7.64 7.91
CA LYS A 129 -4.14 -8.79 8.42
C LYS A 129 -2.86 -8.39 9.13
N ASP A 130 -2.09 -7.49 8.50
CA ASP A 130 -0.78 -7.06 9.01
C ASP A 130 -0.40 -5.69 8.44
N ILE A 131 0.38 -4.95 9.21
CA ILE A 131 0.93 -3.65 8.84
C ILE A 131 2.44 -3.70 9.05
N THR A 132 3.18 -3.66 7.96
CA THR A 132 4.64 -3.62 7.97
C THR A 132 5.15 -2.19 7.74
N TRP A 133 6.46 -1.99 7.83
CA TRP A 133 7.08 -0.69 7.55
C TRP A 133 6.87 -0.17 6.11
N ARG A 134 6.58 -1.05 5.16
CA ARG A 134 6.44 -0.71 3.73
C ARG A 134 5.02 -0.90 3.18
N GLN A 135 4.28 -1.86 3.69
CA GLN A 135 3.01 -2.29 3.12
C GLN A 135 2.04 -2.77 4.19
N THR A 136 0.78 -2.68 3.89
CA THR A 136 -0.32 -3.26 4.67
C THR A 136 -0.95 -4.40 3.88
N VAL A 137 -1.26 -5.49 4.55
CA VAL A 137 -1.94 -6.65 3.96
C VAL A 137 -3.39 -6.65 4.41
N VAL A 138 -4.31 -6.61 3.46
CA VAL A 138 -5.76 -6.68 3.69
C VAL A 138 -6.26 -8.01 3.13
N ARG A 139 -6.96 -8.78 3.96
CA ARG A 139 -7.61 -10.02 3.53
C ARG A 139 -9.05 -9.72 3.15
N GLU A 140 -9.37 -9.91 1.88
CA GLU A 140 -10.72 -9.77 1.36
C GLU A 140 -11.63 -10.92 1.79
N ARG A 141 -12.93 -10.72 1.68
CA ARG A 141 -13.95 -11.74 2.00
C ARG A 141 -13.79 -13.04 1.19
N ASN A 142 -13.28 -12.96 -0.03
CA ASN A 142 -12.99 -14.12 -0.89
C ASN A 142 -11.76 -14.93 -0.46
N GLY A 143 -11.03 -14.46 0.58
CA GLY A 143 -9.81 -15.06 1.08
C GLY A 143 -8.53 -14.53 0.40
N ASN A 144 -8.62 -13.71 -0.63
CA ASN A 144 -7.45 -13.11 -1.26
C ASN A 144 -6.74 -12.15 -0.30
N GLU A 145 -5.42 -12.08 -0.42
CA GLU A 145 -4.61 -11.13 0.32
C GLU A 145 -4.12 -10.03 -0.62
N MET A 146 -4.63 -8.83 -0.39
CA MET A 146 -4.23 -7.63 -1.12
C MET A 146 -3.10 -6.95 -0.38
N VAL A 147 -1.97 -6.78 -1.07
CA VAL A 147 -0.78 -6.10 -0.54
C VAL A 147 -0.80 -4.65 -1.03
N ILE A 148 -1.06 -3.73 -0.13
CA ILE A 148 -1.22 -2.30 -0.44
C ILE A 148 -0.01 -1.54 0.09
N PRO A 149 0.74 -0.80 -0.76
CA PRO A 149 1.81 0.08 -0.30
C PRO A 149 1.29 1.12 0.69
N ASN A 150 2.01 1.38 1.79
CA ASN A 150 1.56 2.31 2.83
C ASN A 150 1.38 3.75 2.33
N SER A 151 2.15 4.16 1.32
CA SER A 151 1.99 5.47 0.68
C SER A 151 0.61 5.65 0.02
N VAL A 152 0.03 4.57 -0.52
CA VAL A 152 -1.33 4.58 -1.08
C VAL A 152 -2.36 4.80 0.04
N LEU A 153 -2.21 4.09 1.17
CA LEU A 153 -3.09 4.25 2.33
C LEU A 153 -3.05 5.66 2.92
N ASN A 154 -1.91 6.32 2.85
CA ASN A 154 -1.74 7.69 3.35
C ASN A 154 -2.38 8.75 2.44
N THR A 155 -2.61 8.45 1.17
CA THR A 155 -3.13 9.39 0.17
C THR A 155 -4.55 9.09 -0.29
N ALA A 156 -5.00 7.85 -0.17
CA ALA A 156 -6.35 7.43 -0.52
C ALA A 156 -7.33 7.69 0.62
N SER A 157 -8.61 7.86 0.26
CA SER A 157 -9.68 7.82 1.24
C SER A 157 -9.76 6.43 1.84
N LEU A 158 -9.68 6.35 3.16
CA LEU A 158 -9.79 5.12 3.91
C LEU A 158 -11.08 5.16 4.73
N GLU A 159 -11.92 4.16 4.56
CA GLU A 159 -13.15 3.99 5.33
C GLU A 159 -13.00 2.79 6.27
N LYS A 160 -13.31 2.98 7.56
CA LYS A 160 -13.48 1.87 8.49
C LYS A 160 -14.91 1.37 8.40
N LEU A 161 -15.05 0.13 7.98
CA LEU A 161 -16.34 -0.51 7.82
C LEU A 161 -16.80 -1.15 9.14
N THR A 162 -18.10 -1.20 9.31
CA THR A 162 -18.72 -2.11 10.30
C THR A 162 -18.95 -3.46 9.65
N PRO A 163 -19.03 -4.56 10.40
CA PRO A 163 -19.37 -5.88 9.85
C PRO A 163 -20.67 -5.85 9.02
N SER A 164 -21.66 -5.08 9.46
CA SER A 164 -22.90 -4.91 8.72
C SER A 164 -22.71 -4.23 7.37
N ASN A 165 -21.88 -3.18 7.29
CA ASN A 165 -21.66 -2.47 6.03
C ASN A 165 -20.79 -3.27 5.05
N GLU A 166 -19.85 -4.07 5.54
CA GLU A 166 -19.02 -4.93 4.70
C GLU A 166 -19.86 -6.00 4.00
N GLY A 167 -20.83 -6.58 4.72
CA GLY A 167 -21.76 -7.57 4.18
C GLY A 167 -22.91 -6.98 3.37
N CYS A 168 -23.01 -5.66 3.22
CA CYS A 168 -24.13 -5.01 2.56
C CYS A 168 -24.05 -5.15 1.03
N VAL A 169 -25.07 -5.73 0.45
CA VAL A 169 -25.27 -5.79 -1.00
C VAL A 169 -26.40 -4.86 -1.37
N THR A 170 -26.11 -3.93 -2.27
CA THR A 170 -27.10 -2.99 -2.80
C THR A 170 -27.45 -3.37 -4.23
N MET A 171 -28.73 -3.33 -4.55
CA MET A 171 -29.27 -3.50 -5.89
C MET A 171 -30.32 -2.44 -6.19
N THR A 172 -30.35 -1.94 -7.41
CA THR A 172 -31.35 -0.98 -7.89
C THR A 172 -32.14 -1.60 -9.04
N PHE A 173 -33.42 -1.26 -9.10
CA PHE A 173 -34.29 -1.58 -10.23
C PHE A 173 -35.37 -0.51 -10.37
N THR A 174 -36.09 -0.53 -11.49
CA THR A 174 -37.23 0.36 -11.72
C THR A 174 -38.52 -0.45 -11.65
N ALA A 175 -39.45 -0.03 -10.80
CA ALA A 175 -40.82 -0.52 -10.80
C ALA A 175 -41.66 0.24 -11.83
N LYS A 176 -42.54 -0.45 -12.55
CA LYS A 176 -43.41 0.13 -13.60
C LYS A 176 -44.18 1.35 -13.09
N ALA A 177 -44.41 2.30 -13.96
CA ALA A 177 -45.22 3.47 -13.68
C ALA A 177 -46.65 3.04 -13.25
N GLY A 178 -47.16 3.67 -12.18
CA GLY A 178 -48.47 3.33 -11.61
C GLY A 178 -48.49 2.16 -10.64
N SER A 179 -47.33 1.52 -10.35
CA SER A 179 -47.25 0.54 -9.28
C SER A 179 -47.47 1.19 -7.92
N ASP A 180 -48.19 0.51 -7.03
CA ASP A 180 -48.33 0.97 -5.64
C ASP A 180 -47.01 0.81 -4.87
N PRO A 181 -46.43 1.89 -4.35
CA PRO A 181 -45.15 1.85 -3.63
C PRO A 181 -45.17 0.93 -2.42
N ALA A 182 -46.27 0.85 -1.69
CA ALA A 182 -46.37 0.00 -0.52
C ALA A 182 -46.37 -1.50 -0.91
N HIS A 183 -47.14 -1.83 -1.95
CA HIS A 183 -47.13 -3.19 -2.51
C HIS A 183 -45.75 -3.62 -3.03
N VAL A 184 -45.06 -2.72 -3.79
CA VAL A 184 -43.69 -2.98 -4.29
C VAL A 184 -42.75 -3.26 -3.13
N THR A 185 -42.77 -2.40 -2.10
CA THR A 185 -41.88 -2.54 -0.93
C THR A 185 -42.06 -3.87 -0.22
N GLU A 186 -43.32 -4.25 0.09
CA GLU A 186 -43.62 -5.49 0.83
C GLU A 186 -43.36 -6.76 -0.02
N ALA A 187 -43.69 -6.71 -1.31
CA ALA A 187 -43.45 -7.82 -2.21
C ALA A 187 -41.95 -8.09 -2.40
N VAL A 188 -41.15 -7.04 -2.67
CA VAL A 188 -39.69 -7.17 -2.81
C VAL A 188 -39.04 -7.62 -1.51
N LYS A 189 -39.42 -7.00 -0.38
CA LYS A 189 -38.91 -7.41 0.94
C LYS A 189 -39.10 -8.89 1.18
N ARG A 190 -40.31 -9.39 0.93
CA ARG A 190 -40.64 -10.80 1.11
C ARG A 190 -39.91 -11.71 0.12
N ALA A 191 -39.89 -11.36 -1.17
CA ALA A 191 -39.20 -12.13 -2.19
C ALA A 191 -37.70 -12.26 -1.91
N VAL A 192 -37.05 -11.16 -1.59
CA VAL A 192 -35.63 -11.13 -1.28
C VAL A 192 -35.34 -11.86 0.03
N ALA A 193 -36.12 -11.64 1.09
CA ALA A 193 -35.93 -12.33 2.37
C ALA A 193 -36.00 -13.86 2.19
N THR A 194 -36.98 -14.35 1.40
CA THR A 194 -37.13 -15.80 1.12
C THR A 194 -35.95 -16.34 0.31
N ALA A 195 -35.55 -15.64 -0.76
CA ALA A 195 -34.49 -16.11 -1.65
C ALA A 195 -33.09 -16.02 -1.03
N THR A 196 -32.90 -15.13 -0.07
CA THR A 196 -31.58 -14.90 0.58
C THR A 196 -31.50 -15.50 1.99
N ALA A 197 -32.50 -16.17 2.49
CA ALA A 197 -32.58 -16.68 3.88
C ALA A 197 -31.33 -17.50 4.29
N GLU A 198 -30.79 -18.29 3.37
CA GLU A 198 -29.58 -19.09 3.62
C GLU A 198 -28.30 -18.26 3.71
N PHE A 199 -28.25 -17.12 3.05
CA PHE A 199 -27.05 -16.26 2.91
C PHE A 199 -27.09 -15.04 3.81
N ALA A 200 -28.27 -14.67 4.31
CA ALA A 200 -28.50 -13.46 5.08
C ALA A 200 -27.83 -13.53 6.46
N GLN A 201 -27.39 -12.36 6.95
CA GLN A 201 -26.95 -12.17 8.31
C GLN A 201 -28.13 -12.42 9.27
N PRO A 202 -27.99 -13.24 10.33
CA PRO A 202 -29.04 -13.50 11.28
C PRO A 202 -29.62 -12.21 11.88
N GLY A 203 -30.93 -12.08 11.84
CA GLY A 203 -31.63 -10.92 12.38
C GLY A 203 -31.65 -9.68 11.47
N SER A 204 -31.05 -9.74 10.27
CA SER A 204 -31.11 -8.66 9.30
C SER A 204 -32.20 -8.93 8.26
N GLU A 205 -33.15 -8.01 8.16
CA GLU A 205 -34.15 -8.03 7.09
C GLU A 205 -33.70 -7.15 5.92
N PRO A 206 -34.10 -7.49 4.67
CA PRO A 206 -33.85 -6.62 3.53
C PRO A 206 -34.54 -5.28 3.72
N LEU A 207 -33.81 -4.21 3.37
CA LEU A 207 -34.32 -2.84 3.37
C LEU A 207 -34.65 -2.44 1.94
N VAL A 208 -35.87 -1.98 1.73
CA VAL A 208 -36.34 -1.48 0.43
C VAL A 208 -36.60 0.03 0.55
N LYS A 209 -35.95 0.81 -0.30
CA LYS A 209 -36.05 2.27 -0.32
C LYS A 209 -36.47 2.72 -1.72
N LEU A 210 -37.39 3.66 -1.78
CA LEU A 210 -37.70 4.38 -3.01
C LEU A 210 -36.72 5.53 -3.11
N THR A 211 -35.96 5.62 -4.20
CA THR A 211 -34.87 6.59 -4.38
C THR A 211 -35.24 7.72 -5.32
N GLY A 212 -36.25 7.53 -6.15
CA GLY A 212 -36.67 8.55 -7.08
C GLY A 212 -37.68 8.05 -8.10
N PHE A 213 -37.87 8.86 -9.14
CA PHE A 213 -38.73 8.57 -10.26
C PHE A 213 -37.97 8.74 -11.56
N SER A 214 -38.16 7.83 -12.49
CA SER A 214 -37.64 7.90 -13.84
C SER A 214 -38.81 7.96 -14.85
N PRO A 215 -38.55 8.24 -16.13
CA PRO A 215 -39.58 8.18 -17.18
C PRO A 215 -40.26 6.82 -17.30
N TYR A 216 -39.66 5.79 -16.75
CA TYR A 216 -40.15 4.40 -16.82
C TYR A 216 -40.89 3.94 -15.56
N GLY A 217 -40.78 4.71 -14.47
CA GLY A 217 -41.46 4.36 -13.22
C GLY A 217 -40.71 4.82 -11.97
N ILE A 218 -40.85 4.05 -10.92
CA ILE A 218 -40.32 4.32 -9.57
C ILE A 218 -38.94 3.65 -9.45
N GLU A 219 -37.93 4.41 -9.09
CA GLU A 219 -36.60 3.86 -8.79
C GLU A 219 -36.56 3.31 -7.37
N VAL A 220 -36.17 2.05 -7.27
CA VAL A 220 -36.15 1.29 -6.02
C VAL A 220 -34.75 0.79 -5.74
N GLN A 221 -34.27 0.99 -4.52
CA GLN A 221 -33.03 0.45 -4.00
C GLN A 221 -33.33 -0.61 -2.93
N VAL A 222 -32.69 -1.75 -3.06
CA VAL A 222 -32.80 -2.86 -2.12
C VAL A 222 -31.43 -3.12 -1.51
N LEU A 223 -31.37 -3.18 -0.18
CA LEU A 223 -30.18 -3.52 0.56
C LEU A 223 -30.42 -4.83 1.31
N ALA A 224 -29.47 -5.75 1.21
CA ALA A 224 -29.48 -6.97 2.00
C ALA A 224 -28.07 -7.22 2.57
N PHE A 225 -28.01 -7.88 3.71
CA PHE A 225 -26.78 -8.07 4.47
C PHE A 225 -26.40 -9.54 4.51
N THR A 226 -25.19 -9.87 4.05
CA THR A 226 -24.71 -11.25 4.03
C THR A 226 -24.07 -11.63 5.36
N ARG A 227 -24.17 -12.88 5.75
CA ARG A 227 -23.33 -13.45 6.81
C ARG A 227 -21.87 -13.60 6.36
N ASP A 228 -20.96 -13.73 7.32
CA ASP A 228 -19.55 -13.97 7.04
C ASP A 228 -19.33 -15.24 6.22
N GLY A 229 -18.34 -15.20 5.34
CA GLY A 229 -17.97 -16.33 4.47
C GLY A 229 -18.83 -16.51 3.23
N VAL A 230 -19.87 -15.72 3.03
CA VAL A 230 -20.69 -15.71 1.81
C VAL A 230 -20.21 -14.62 0.86
N PHE A 231 -20.01 -14.95 -0.41
CA PHE A 231 -19.64 -13.95 -1.42
C PHE A 231 -20.77 -12.94 -1.67
N LEU A 232 -20.43 -11.67 -1.78
CA LEU A 232 -21.41 -10.63 -2.12
C LEU A 232 -22.07 -10.88 -3.49
N SER A 233 -21.37 -11.52 -4.41
CA SER A 233 -21.90 -11.92 -5.72
C SER A 233 -23.01 -12.96 -5.62
N THR A 234 -22.89 -13.93 -4.70
CA THR A 234 -23.91 -14.95 -4.45
C THR A 234 -25.21 -14.31 -3.93
N MET A 235 -25.06 -13.39 -2.95
CA MET A 235 -26.21 -12.63 -2.45
C MET A 235 -26.85 -11.80 -3.56
N ARG A 236 -26.04 -11.13 -4.37
CA ARG A 236 -26.51 -10.28 -5.48
C ARG A 236 -27.28 -11.11 -6.53
N ASP A 237 -26.79 -12.30 -6.89
CA ASP A 237 -27.48 -13.19 -7.83
C ASP A 237 -28.83 -13.64 -7.28
N ALA A 238 -28.88 -14.05 -6.01
CA ALA A 238 -30.12 -14.44 -5.35
C ALA A 238 -31.14 -13.30 -5.32
N MET A 239 -30.71 -12.09 -4.97
CA MET A 239 -31.54 -10.88 -5.00
C MET A 239 -32.06 -10.59 -6.41
N ALA A 240 -31.17 -10.65 -7.42
CA ALA A 240 -31.52 -10.38 -8.81
C ALA A 240 -32.61 -11.33 -9.31
N ARG A 241 -32.46 -12.63 -9.04
CA ARG A 241 -33.47 -13.67 -9.43
C ARG A 241 -34.79 -13.44 -8.73
N ALA A 242 -34.78 -13.12 -7.44
CA ALA A 242 -35.97 -12.84 -6.69
C ALA A 242 -36.73 -11.60 -7.22
N ILE A 243 -36.02 -10.53 -7.52
CA ILE A 243 -36.60 -9.28 -8.02
C ILE A 243 -37.09 -9.46 -9.48
N ALA A 244 -36.31 -10.13 -10.33
CA ALA A 244 -36.70 -10.36 -11.74
C ALA A 244 -38.00 -11.13 -11.89
N GLY A 245 -38.41 -11.94 -10.89
CA GLY A 245 -39.68 -12.67 -10.87
C GLY A 245 -40.91 -11.82 -10.51
N CYS A 246 -40.72 -10.55 -10.13
CA CYS A 246 -41.81 -9.68 -9.72
C CYS A 246 -42.47 -9.00 -10.95
N GLU A 247 -43.80 -9.06 -11.05
CA GLU A 247 -44.55 -8.54 -12.21
C GLU A 247 -44.47 -7.04 -12.41
N PHE A 248 -44.19 -6.29 -11.36
CA PHE A 248 -44.04 -4.82 -11.38
C PHE A 248 -42.68 -4.35 -11.82
N VAL A 249 -41.69 -5.23 -12.04
CA VAL A 249 -40.36 -4.83 -12.51
C VAL A 249 -40.43 -4.37 -13.97
N GLU A 250 -39.87 -3.19 -14.24
CA GLU A 250 -39.74 -2.68 -15.59
C GLU A 250 -38.57 -3.39 -16.30
N GLN A 251 -38.88 -4.11 -17.38
CA GLN A 251 -37.90 -4.94 -18.09
C GLN A 251 -37.50 -4.34 -19.46
N ARG A 252 -38.00 -3.15 -19.80
CA ARG A 252 -37.57 -2.50 -21.04
C ARG A 252 -36.09 -2.20 -20.95
N ALA A 253 -35.31 -2.71 -21.90
CA ALA A 253 -33.92 -2.30 -22.06
C ALA A 253 -33.91 -0.79 -22.30
N ALA A 254 -33.01 -0.07 -21.61
CA ALA A 254 -32.69 1.28 -21.99
C ALA A 254 -32.13 1.19 -23.42
N VAL A 255 -32.93 1.62 -24.40
CA VAL A 255 -32.43 1.80 -25.76
C VAL A 255 -31.51 3.00 -25.67
N GLY A 256 -30.21 2.72 -25.75
CA GLY A 256 -29.20 3.79 -25.75
C GLY A 256 -29.49 4.74 -26.89
N GLU A 257 -29.59 6.03 -26.55
CA GLU A 257 -29.47 7.13 -27.49
C GLU A 257 -28.02 7.25 -28.00
#